data_190a5b9847323c3e038f140b0262f5d5
#
_entry.id   190a5b9847323c3e038f140b0262f5d5
#
_cell.length_a   1.000
_cell.length_b   1.000
_cell.length_c   1.000
_cell.angle_alpha   90.00
_cell.angle_beta   90.00
_cell.angle_gamma   90.00
#
_symmetry.space_group_name_H-M   'P 1'
#
loop_
_entity.id
_entity.type
_entity.pdbx_description
1 polymer ?
#
loop_
_entity_poly.entity_id
_entity_poly.type
_entity_poly.pdbx_seq_one_letter_code
_entity_poly.pdbx_strand_id
1 'polypeptide(L)'
;MAGKTVIQYVLGRLKDLGVTDTFGCPGDFVYPVCDAICDDPDIQGVWCANELNASYAAEGYARTKGVGVVVSTYGPGELSTFCGLGGAHGENVKVVSLTGMPGLSEWQGNRTHHMIADQPPNYDLFVKMVSPLTAGGDGAAVITPENCVYETERLIAAMIYHSRPINLAFPRDVPNQPVVMPQGELNIPLANPQSDPDALEAVVREILYRVTNAKQACILPGYLLRRYDCVAEARAMIEASGLPFVSSLQDKGVLPESHPQFAGVYLGRWAGLADPAVTEFVEACDCIIGLGPENHEFNNAFHTMKYDFKETMNITPHHTRVGMATYDKVAMKDVLSALAQQIPNRKDVTGPSYGGSPTKLGAPSGEANDAIAYTPMFERFQTFLKPNDILVADTSVTAICGNMRFQLPDGVELEAGASWGSIGWGTPEILGNCVAAPDRRCIIVAGEGGHQMTANEMGTFYRYGAKPIFLTVNNGGYFAERVTNRHPDEAYNDLAKWNFADIPAAMGCEDWYTAKVSTLGELDAALAEAGKVDTGVYIEIIVDPWLCPQGAEFLFTLTGALVGEPTRTWNGWLKEMAAKKK
;
A
#
# COMPACT_ATOMS: atom_id res chain seq x y z
N MET A 1 -28.32 26.76 14.47
CA MET A 1 -27.88 25.37 14.74
C MET A 1 -27.31 25.36 16.15
N ALA A 2 -27.99 24.71 17.09
CA ALA A 2 -27.52 24.58 18.47
C ALA A 2 -26.23 23.75 18.43
N GLY A 3 -25.21 24.31 19.09
CA GLY A 3 -23.81 24.01 19.09
C GLY A 3 -23.40 22.54 18.97
N LYS A 4 -22.80 22.19 17.83
CA LYS A 4 -21.96 21.00 17.75
C LYS A 4 -20.80 21.15 18.75
N THR A 5 -20.40 20.04 19.35
CA THR A 5 -19.11 20.00 20.07
C THR A 5 -17.94 19.94 19.09
N VAL A 6 -16.74 20.20 19.56
CA VAL A 6 -15.48 20.11 18.79
C VAL A 6 -15.38 18.77 18.06
N ILE A 7 -15.59 17.66 18.80
CA ILE A 7 -15.46 16.33 18.19
C ILE A 7 -16.60 16.02 17.21
N GLN A 8 -17.84 16.47 17.49
CA GLN A 8 -18.95 16.32 16.56
C GLN A 8 -18.75 17.10 15.25
N TYR A 9 -18.04 18.23 15.30
CA TYR A 9 -17.65 18.94 14.09
C TYR A 9 -16.70 18.09 13.26
N VAL A 10 -15.62 17.60 13.87
CA VAL A 10 -14.59 16.78 13.20
C VAL A 10 -15.19 15.50 12.62
N LEU A 11 -15.95 14.73 13.42
CA LEU A 11 -16.61 13.50 12.93
C LEU A 11 -17.58 13.79 11.79
N GLY A 12 -18.30 14.92 11.85
CA GLY A 12 -19.15 15.37 10.74
C GLY A 12 -18.37 15.58 9.45
N ARG A 13 -17.18 16.21 9.52
CA ARG A 13 -16.33 16.39 8.34
C ARG A 13 -15.75 15.08 7.81
N LEU A 14 -15.42 14.13 8.70
CA LEU A 14 -14.97 12.80 8.28
C LEU A 14 -16.08 12.02 7.58
N LYS A 15 -17.32 12.12 8.07
CA LYS A 15 -18.50 11.55 7.38
C LYS A 15 -18.72 12.15 5.98
N ASP A 16 -18.52 13.47 5.83
CA ASP A 16 -18.59 14.12 4.52
C ASP A 16 -17.53 13.59 3.53
N LEU A 17 -16.42 13.02 4.03
CA LEU A 17 -15.39 12.32 3.24
C LEU A 17 -15.68 10.84 3.02
N GLY A 18 -16.84 10.34 3.47
CA GLY A 18 -17.27 8.94 3.29
C GLY A 18 -16.75 7.98 4.36
N VAL A 19 -16.20 8.46 5.47
CA VAL A 19 -15.77 7.62 6.59
C VAL A 19 -16.99 7.09 7.33
N THR A 20 -17.09 5.77 7.45
CA THR A 20 -18.12 5.07 8.25
C THR A 20 -17.51 4.20 9.35
N ASP A 21 -16.18 3.98 9.29
CA ASP A 21 -15.49 3.14 10.26
C ASP A 21 -14.17 3.79 10.66
N THR A 22 -13.78 3.62 11.94
CA THR A 22 -12.52 4.09 12.50
C THR A 22 -11.81 2.94 13.19
N PHE A 23 -10.47 2.99 13.25
CA PHE A 23 -9.64 1.95 13.85
C PHE A 23 -8.87 2.54 15.04
N GLY A 24 -8.68 1.81 16.12
CA GLY A 24 -7.92 2.38 17.22
C GLY A 24 -7.82 1.54 18.46
N CYS A 25 -7.14 2.10 19.47
CA CYS A 25 -7.07 1.58 20.82
C CYS A 25 -7.49 2.65 21.82
N PRO A 26 -8.28 2.30 22.84
CA PRO A 26 -8.69 3.26 23.86
C PRO A 26 -7.53 3.60 24.80
N GLY A 27 -7.62 4.77 25.44
CA GLY A 27 -6.75 5.22 26.51
C GLY A 27 -7.32 6.48 27.17
N ASP A 28 -6.87 6.79 28.38
CA ASP A 28 -7.50 7.80 29.21
C ASP A 28 -7.45 9.24 28.67
N PHE A 29 -6.46 9.56 27.84
CA PHE A 29 -6.40 10.87 27.18
C PHE A 29 -7.31 10.98 25.94
N VAL A 30 -7.78 9.87 25.37
CA VAL A 30 -8.59 9.85 24.15
C VAL A 30 -10.03 9.40 24.37
N TYR A 31 -10.42 9.02 25.61
CA TYR A 31 -11.80 8.57 25.89
C TYR A 31 -12.89 9.50 25.36
N PRO A 32 -12.81 10.84 25.46
CA PRO A 32 -13.89 11.67 24.93
C PRO A 32 -14.06 11.57 23.42
N VAL A 33 -13.02 11.22 22.68
CA VAL A 33 -13.09 10.93 21.23
C VAL A 33 -13.69 9.55 21.00
N CYS A 34 -13.24 8.52 21.76
CA CYS A 34 -13.79 7.17 21.68
C CYS A 34 -15.29 7.14 22.01
N ASP A 35 -15.71 7.84 23.07
CA ASP A 35 -17.12 7.94 23.47
C ASP A 35 -17.96 8.57 22.36
N ALA A 36 -17.47 9.66 21.75
CA ALA A 36 -18.16 10.33 20.66
C ALA A 36 -18.29 9.45 19.40
N ILE A 37 -17.31 8.60 19.11
CA ILE A 37 -17.39 7.61 18.04
C ILE A 37 -18.44 6.54 18.37
N CYS A 38 -18.44 6.02 19.61
CA CYS A 38 -19.41 5.01 20.04
C CYS A 38 -20.84 5.54 20.09
N ASP A 39 -21.02 6.83 20.36
CA ASP A 39 -22.33 7.50 20.40
C ASP A 39 -22.83 7.93 19.02
N ASP A 40 -21.97 7.99 17.99
CA ASP A 40 -22.36 8.37 16.62
C ASP A 40 -22.98 7.16 15.88
N PRO A 41 -24.25 7.21 15.46
CA PRO A 41 -24.94 6.07 14.84
C PRO A 41 -24.41 5.75 13.42
N ASP A 42 -23.66 6.63 12.80
CA ASP A 42 -23.17 6.51 11.43
C ASP A 42 -21.68 6.12 11.36
N ILE A 43 -20.99 5.98 12.50
CA ILE A 43 -19.57 5.62 12.56
C ILE A 43 -19.40 4.40 13.48
N GLN A 44 -18.75 3.36 12.97
CA GLN A 44 -18.35 2.20 13.76
C GLN A 44 -16.89 2.34 14.22
N GLY A 45 -16.63 2.15 15.52
CA GLY A 45 -15.28 1.98 16.04
C GLY A 45 -14.82 0.52 15.96
N VAL A 46 -13.76 0.26 15.21
CA VAL A 46 -13.07 -1.04 15.15
C VAL A 46 -11.86 -0.99 16.10
N TRP A 47 -12.03 -1.59 17.29
CA TRP A 47 -11.00 -1.54 18.34
C TRP A 47 -10.01 -2.68 18.17
N CYS A 48 -8.80 -2.33 17.75
CA CYS A 48 -7.70 -3.22 17.38
C CYS A 48 -6.88 -3.71 18.59
N ALA A 49 -6.03 -4.71 18.36
CA ALA A 49 -5.18 -5.29 19.41
C ALA A 49 -4.05 -4.37 19.89
N ASN A 50 -3.61 -3.45 19.03
CA ASN A 50 -2.64 -2.39 19.33
C ASN A 50 -2.74 -1.26 18.29
N GLU A 51 -2.07 -0.13 18.57
CA GLU A 51 -2.17 1.07 17.75
C GLU A 51 -1.40 0.98 16.43
N LEU A 52 -0.33 0.19 16.36
CA LEU A 52 0.37 -0.10 15.11
C LEU A 52 -0.57 -0.83 14.15
N ASN A 53 -1.22 -1.88 14.63
CA ASN A 53 -2.19 -2.64 13.82
C ASN A 53 -3.38 -1.75 13.41
N ALA A 54 -3.87 -0.91 14.33
CA ALA A 54 -4.94 0.05 14.04
C ALA A 54 -4.56 1.02 12.91
N SER A 55 -3.30 1.49 12.90
CA SER A 55 -2.82 2.41 11.86
C SER A 55 -2.71 1.74 10.49
N TYR A 56 -2.27 0.48 10.43
CA TYR A 56 -2.26 -0.30 9.19
C TYR A 56 -3.67 -0.68 8.72
N ALA A 57 -4.59 -1.00 9.65
CA ALA A 57 -6.00 -1.23 9.30
C ALA A 57 -6.66 0.03 8.74
N ALA A 58 -6.40 1.20 9.33
CA ALA A 58 -6.86 2.47 8.81
C ALA A 58 -6.29 2.77 7.40
N GLU A 59 -5.04 2.38 7.15
CA GLU A 59 -4.43 2.48 5.82
C GLU A 59 -5.13 1.58 4.80
N GLY A 60 -5.38 0.29 5.12
CA GLY A 60 -6.09 -0.64 4.26
C GLY A 60 -7.52 -0.18 3.94
N TYR A 61 -8.22 0.33 4.94
CA TYR A 61 -9.53 0.96 4.74
C TYR A 61 -9.45 2.16 3.79
N ALA A 62 -8.44 3.02 3.96
CA ALA A 62 -8.25 4.18 3.10
C ALA A 62 -7.92 3.82 1.65
N ARG A 63 -7.15 2.76 1.43
CA ARG A 63 -6.82 2.26 0.08
C ARG A 63 -8.07 1.83 -0.70
N THR A 64 -9.05 1.24 -0.01
CA THR A 64 -10.33 0.77 -0.59
C THR A 64 -11.39 1.86 -0.63
N LYS A 65 -11.53 2.68 0.43
CA LYS A 65 -12.66 3.63 0.61
C LYS A 65 -12.27 5.11 0.50
N GLY A 66 -10.97 5.40 0.39
CA GLY A 66 -10.44 6.73 0.11
C GLY A 66 -9.83 7.46 1.30
N VAL A 67 -10.41 7.39 2.51
CA VAL A 67 -9.89 8.01 3.75
C VAL A 67 -10.07 7.06 4.91
N GLY A 68 -9.00 6.80 5.67
CA GLY A 68 -9.04 6.01 6.90
C GLY A 68 -8.82 6.87 8.13
N VAL A 69 -9.23 6.35 9.30
CA VAL A 69 -9.10 7.06 10.57
C VAL A 69 -8.48 6.14 11.62
N VAL A 70 -7.41 6.59 12.27
CA VAL A 70 -6.82 5.91 13.42
C VAL A 70 -6.99 6.74 14.68
N VAL A 71 -7.32 6.08 15.81
CA VAL A 71 -7.54 6.70 17.11
C VAL A 71 -6.56 6.14 18.12
N SER A 72 -5.82 7.00 18.83
CA SER A 72 -4.83 6.57 19.83
C SER A 72 -4.74 7.52 21.02
N THR A 73 -4.26 7.01 22.14
CA THR A 73 -3.98 7.83 23.33
C THR A 73 -2.63 8.52 23.21
N TYR A 74 -2.39 9.51 24.08
CA TYR A 74 -1.16 10.28 24.20
C TYR A 74 0.08 9.42 24.46
N GLY A 75 1.20 9.81 23.90
CA GLY A 75 2.51 9.23 24.18
C GLY A 75 2.71 7.81 23.62
N PRO A 76 2.70 6.74 24.44
CA PRO A 76 3.00 5.39 23.94
C PRO A 76 2.04 4.90 22.86
N GLY A 77 0.73 5.23 22.94
CA GLY A 77 -0.22 4.88 21.89
C GLY A 77 0.07 5.63 20.59
N GLU A 78 0.29 6.93 20.69
CA GLU A 78 0.60 7.81 19.57
C GLU A 78 1.93 7.41 18.90
N LEU A 79 2.98 7.14 19.67
CA LEU A 79 4.27 6.65 19.14
C LEU A 79 4.14 5.31 18.42
N SER A 80 3.25 4.43 18.86
CA SER A 80 2.97 3.15 18.20
C SER A 80 2.34 3.35 16.81
N THR A 81 1.56 4.42 16.58
CA THR A 81 0.98 4.71 15.26
C THR A 81 1.98 5.28 14.26
N PHE A 82 3.12 5.82 14.69
CA PHE A 82 4.03 6.57 13.79
C PHE A 82 4.62 5.72 12.68
N CYS A 83 4.85 4.43 12.91
CA CYS A 83 5.30 3.54 11.85
C CYS A 83 4.23 3.38 10.75
N GLY A 84 2.96 3.21 11.12
CA GLY A 84 1.86 3.13 10.15
C GLY A 84 1.59 4.46 9.45
N LEU A 85 1.67 5.59 10.17
CA LEU A 85 1.55 6.92 9.55
C LEU A 85 2.72 7.20 8.59
N GLY A 86 3.94 6.74 8.93
CA GLY A 86 5.09 6.77 8.03
C GLY A 86 4.85 5.94 6.76
N GLY A 87 4.24 4.75 6.92
CA GLY A 87 3.80 3.90 5.81
C GLY A 87 2.78 4.60 4.92
N ALA A 88 1.71 5.09 5.50
CA ALA A 88 0.68 5.84 4.78
C ALA A 88 1.25 7.08 4.05
N HIS A 89 2.24 7.76 4.67
CA HIS A 89 2.96 8.86 4.01
C HIS A 89 3.77 8.37 2.80
N GLY A 90 4.55 7.30 2.96
CA GLY A 90 5.38 6.72 1.89
C GLY A 90 4.55 6.15 0.73
N GLU A 91 3.36 5.63 1.04
CA GLU A 91 2.44 5.01 0.09
C GLU A 91 1.36 5.97 -0.46
N ASN A 92 1.44 7.26 -0.14
CA ASN A 92 0.50 8.29 -0.56
C ASN A 92 -0.97 7.95 -0.19
N VAL A 93 -1.20 7.53 1.05
CA VAL A 93 -2.53 7.14 1.56
C VAL A 93 -3.07 8.17 2.55
N LYS A 94 -4.34 8.53 2.40
CA LYS A 94 -5.03 9.53 3.23
C LYS A 94 -5.51 8.89 4.54
N VAL A 95 -4.75 9.09 5.63
CA VAL A 95 -5.10 8.63 6.98
C VAL A 95 -5.22 9.82 7.92
N VAL A 96 -6.31 9.88 8.66
CA VAL A 96 -6.54 10.86 9.72
C VAL A 96 -6.20 10.23 11.06
N SER A 97 -5.21 10.77 11.77
CA SER A 97 -4.90 10.37 13.13
C SER A 97 -5.62 11.30 14.12
N LEU A 98 -6.46 10.71 14.98
CA LEU A 98 -7.12 11.40 16.08
C LEU A 98 -6.42 10.98 17.37
N THR A 99 -5.66 11.87 17.98
CA THR A 99 -4.87 11.56 19.17
C THR A 99 -5.38 12.32 20.40
N GLY A 100 -5.44 11.63 21.55
CA GLY A 100 -5.68 12.30 22.82
C GLY A 100 -4.42 12.97 23.33
N MET A 101 -4.57 13.95 24.23
CA MET A 101 -3.44 14.55 24.96
C MET A 101 -3.89 15.12 26.31
N PRO A 102 -2.95 15.48 27.22
CA PRO A 102 -3.28 16.12 28.50
C PRO A 102 -4.18 17.34 28.30
N GLY A 103 -5.19 17.51 29.13
CA GLY A 103 -6.13 18.63 29.05
C GLY A 103 -5.45 19.97 29.18
N LEU A 104 -5.97 21.00 28.49
CA LEU A 104 -5.44 22.38 28.56
C LEU A 104 -5.38 22.88 30.00
N SER A 105 -6.35 22.51 30.82
CA SER A 105 -6.38 22.83 32.25
C SER A 105 -5.22 22.19 33.05
N GLU A 106 -4.60 21.14 32.50
CA GLU A 106 -3.46 20.44 33.11
C GLU A 106 -2.11 21.05 32.71
N TRP A 107 -2.08 21.95 31.70
CA TRP A 107 -0.85 22.60 31.23
C TRP A 107 -0.36 23.68 32.20
N GLN A 108 -0.10 23.28 33.44
CA GLN A 108 0.31 24.19 34.52
C GLN A 108 1.73 23.91 35.02
N GLY A 109 2.59 23.36 34.15
CA GLY A 109 3.97 23.06 34.50
C GLY A 109 4.19 21.72 35.21
N ASN A 110 3.12 20.92 35.44
CA ASN A 110 3.21 19.58 36.00
C ASN A 110 3.25 18.53 34.88
N ARG A 111 4.10 17.53 35.11
CA ARG A 111 4.19 16.39 34.20
C ARG A 111 3.08 15.38 34.53
N THR A 112 2.32 14.96 33.52
CA THR A 112 1.40 13.82 33.62
C THR A 112 2.11 12.51 33.26
N HIS A 113 1.46 11.35 33.48
CA HIS A 113 1.97 10.08 32.95
C HIS A 113 2.00 10.12 31.41
N HIS A 114 2.73 9.22 30.75
CA HIS A 114 3.02 9.17 29.32
C HIS A 114 3.91 10.30 28.78
N MET A 115 4.17 11.34 29.55
CA MET A 115 5.11 12.40 29.15
C MET A 115 6.56 11.96 29.31
N ILE A 116 7.40 12.37 28.38
CA ILE A 116 8.86 12.28 28.53
C ILE A 116 9.30 13.21 29.67
N ALA A 117 10.40 12.87 30.36
CA ALA A 117 10.88 13.57 31.55
C ALA A 117 11.59 14.89 31.23
N ASP A 118 10.98 15.77 30.44
CA ASP A 118 11.48 17.10 30.13
C ASP A 118 11.18 18.12 31.24
N GLN A 119 12.04 19.13 31.37
CA GLN A 119 11.85 20.28 32.23
C GLN A 119 12.14 21.60 31.46
N PRO A 120 11.15 22.46 31.24
CA PRO A 120 9.72 22.32 31.58
C PRO A 120 9.00 21.24 30.75
N PRO A 121 7.82 20.76 31.19
CA PRO A 121 7.04 19.80 30.44
C PRO A 121 6.71 20.28 29.02
N ASN A 122 6.88 19.39 28.04
CA ASN A 122 6.59 19.65 26.62
C ASN A 122 5.34 18.86 26.21
N TYR A 123 4.17 19.48 26.32
CA TYR A 123 2.88 18.81 26.11
C TYR A 123 2.59 18.48 24.63
N ASP A 124 3.15 19.23 23.70
CA ASP A 124 2.96 19.07 22.25
C ASP A 124 4.14 18.35 21.55
N LEU A 125 5.01 17.68 22.34
CA LEU A 125 6.19 16.99 21.82
C LEU A 125 5.82 16.01 20.70
N PHE A 126 4.83 15.15 20.93
CA PHE A 126 4.46 14.11 19.96
C PHE A 126 3.78 14.69 18.72
N VAL A 127 3.02 15.76 18.84
CA VAL A 127 2.49 16.53 17.69
C VAL A 127 3.64 17.04 16.81
N LYS A 128 4.71 17.55 17.41
CA LYS A 128 5.91 17.96 16.69
C LYS A 128 6.68 16.79 16.07
N MET A 129 6.69 15.64 16.74
CA MET A 129 7.35 14.42 16.23
C MET A 129 6.61 13.81 15.04
N VAL A 130 5.28 13.82 15.04
CA VAL A 130 4.49 13.27 13.93
C VAL A 130 4.43 14.20 12.73
N SER A 131 4.57 15.50 12.93
CA SER A 131 4.41 16.54 11.90
C SER A 131 5.19 16.24 10.60
N PRO A 132 6.48 15.85 10.62
CA PRO A 132 7.21 15.47 9.40
C PRO A 132 6.64 14.27 8.64
N LEU A 133 5.84 13.42 9.30
CA LEU A 133 5.18 12.25 8.69
C LEU A 133 3.79 12.59 8.12
N THR A 134 3.38 13.85 8.18
CA THR A 134 2.05 14.30 7.75
C THR A 134 2.10 15.11 6.45
N ALA A 135 0.96 15.41 5.89
CA ALA A 135 0.79 16.16 4.65
C ALA A 135 1.53 17.52 4.70
N GLY A 136 2.42 17.75 3.74
CA GLY A 136 3.23 18.98 3.67
C GLY A 136 4.31 19.13 4.74
N GLY A 137 4.45 18.15 5.67
CA GLY A 137 5.38 18.22 6.79
C GLY A 137 4.90 19.10 7.96
N ASP A 138 3.69 19.64 7.87
CA ASP A 138 3.02 20.48 8.89
C ASP A 138 1.53 20.13 9.06
N GLY A 139 1.14 18.93 8.62
CA GLY A 139 -0.21 18.41 8.67
C GLY A 139 -0.65 17.90 10.05
N ALA A 140 -0.15 18.51 11.15
CA ALA A 140 -0.52 18.17 12.51
C ALA A 140 -0.90 19.44 13.31
N ALA A 141 -1.92 19.32 14.19
CA ALA A 141 -2.35 20.46 15.03
C ALA A 141 -2.93 20.00 16.37
N VAL A 142 -2.72 20.81 17.41
CA VAL A 142 -3.48 20.75 18.66
C VAL A 142 -4.81 21.47 18.47
N ILE A 143 -5.90 20.78 18.74
CA ILE A 143 -7.26 21.29 18.53
C ILE A 143 -7.80 21.96 19.79
N THR A 144 -8.33 23.17 19.63
CA THR A 144 -9.06 23.92 20.66
C THR A 144 -10.46 24.30 20.14
N PRO A 145 -11.40 24.73 21.00
CA PRO A 145 -12.69 25.17 20.52
C PRO A 145 -12.62 26.31 19.48
N GLU A 146 -11.62 27.19 19.60
CA GLU A 146 -11.44 28.39 18.78
C GLU A 146 -10.81 28.09 17.41
N ASN A 147 -9.86 27.13 17.35
CA ASN A 147 -9.16 26.80 16.11
C ASN A 147 -9.73 25.59 15.37
N CYS A 148 -10.63 24.82 15.99
CA CYS A 148 -11.14 23.54 15.48
C CYS A 148 -11.59 23.62 14.02
N VAL A 149 -12.42 24.60 13.67
CA VAL A 149 -12.95 24.72 12.30
C VAL A 149 -11.80 24.99 11.32
N TYR A 150 -10.97 25.99 11.61
CA TYR A 150 -9.85 26.35 10.73
C TYR A 150 -8.86 25.21 10.54
N GLU A 151 -8.39 24.60 11.63
CA GLU A 151 -7.40 23.51 11.56
C GLU A 151 -7.95 22.25 10.90
N THR A 152 -9.21 21.89 11.17
CA THR A 152 -9.85 20.74 10.51
C THR A 152 -9.91 20.94 9.00
N GLU A 153 -10.38 22.08 8.54
CA GLU A 153 -10.48 22.37 7.09
C GLU A 153 -9.09 22.48 6.44
N ARG A 154 -8.13 23.12 7.10
CA ARG A 154 -6.74 23.24 6.61
C ARG A 154 -6.08 21.89 6.46
N LEU A 155 -6.22 21.02 7.48
CA LEU A 155 -5.62 19.71 7.50
C LEU A 155 -6.27 18.78 6.47
N ILE A 156 -7.59 18.79 6.35
CA ILE A 156 -8.31 18.04 5.31
C ILE A 156 -7.86 18.48 3.91
N ALA A 157 -7.76 19.78 3.67
CA ALA A 157 -7.29 20.32 2.39
C ALA A 157 -5.86 19.84 2.08
N ALA A 158 -4.96 19.89 3.08
CA ALA A 158 -3.59 19.39 2.94
C ALA A 158 -3.54 17.86 2.68
N MET A 159 -4.35 17.08 3.40
CA MET A 159 -4.47 15.64 3.20
C MET A 159 -4.89 15.29 1.78
N ILE A 160 -5.89 15.97 1.24
CA ILE A 160 -6.38 15.73 -0.13
C ILE A 160 -5.33 16.17 -1.15
N TYR A 161 -4.74 17.36 -0.98
CA TYR A 161 -3.73 17.89 -1.89
C TYR A 161 -2.50 16.99 -2.00
N HIS A 162 -1.97 16.52 -0.85
CA HIS A 162 -0.77 15.70 -0.82
C HIS A 162 -1.04 14.19 -0.92
N SER A 163 -2.30 13.75 -0.77
CA SER A 163 -2.68 12.34 -0.56
C SER A 163 -1.82 11.69 0.53
N ARG A 164 -1.80 12.27 1.75
CA ARG A 164 -0.94 11.87 2.87
C ARG A 164 -1.64 12.04 4.21
N PRO A 165 -1.16 11.39 5.28
CA PRO A 165 -1.82 11.47 6.58
C PRO A 165 -1.80 12.86 7.20
N ILE A 166 -2.77 13.09 8.11
CA ILE A 166 -2.84 14.26 8.98
C ILE A 166 -3.05 13.83 10.44
N ASN A 167 -2.74 14.72 11.39
CA ASN A 167 -2.93 14.46 12.81
C ASN A 167 -3.68 15.60 13.51
N LEU A 168 -4.80 15.27 14.17
CA LEU A 168 -5.56 16.15 15.03
C LEU A 168 -5.40 15.67 16.48
N ALA A 169 -4.73 16.45 17.31
CA ALA A 169 -4.48 16.14 18.71
C ALA A 169 -5.46 16.89 19.62
N PHE A 170 -6.19 16.15 20.45
CA PHE A 170 -7.26 16.67 21.28
C PHE A 170 -6.85 16.66 22.76
N PRO A 171 -6.64 17.85 23.38
CA PRO A 171 -6.62 17.91 24.84
C PRO A 171 -7.92 17.34 25.42
N ARG A 172 -7.83 16.39 26.37
CA ARG A 172 -8.98 15.58 26.83
C ARG A 172 -10.17 16.36 27.36
N ASP A 173 -9.98 17.62 27.74
CA ASP A 173 -11.02 18.55 28.19
C ASP A 173 -11.66 19.36 27.05
N VAL A 174 -11.26 19.15 25.78
CA VAL A 174 -11.73 19.93 24.62
C VAL A 174 -12.82 19.24 23.81
N PRO A 175 -12.81 17.94 23.53
CA PRO A 175 -13.72 17.31 22.55
C PRO A 175 -15.20 17.60 22.77
N ASN A 176 -15.65 17.67 24.03
CA ASN A 176 -17.03 17.92 24.41
C ASN A 176 -17.38 19.41 24.58
N GLN A 177 -16.42 20.32 24.39
CA GLN A 177 -16.71 21.75 24.43
C GLN A 177 -17.43 22.20 23.16
N PRO A 178 -18.29 23.24 23.23
CA PRO A 178 -18.90 23.84 22.04
C PRO A 178 -17.83 24.35 21.08
N VAL A 179 -17.95 24.01 19.80
CA VAL A 179 -17.04 24.57 18.77
C VAL A 179 -17.35 26.06 18.56
N VAL A 180 -16.31 26.87 18.45
CA VAL A 180 -16.43 28.30 18.13
C VAL A 180 -16.45 28.47 16.60
N MET A 181 -17.59 28.89 16.05
CA MET A 181 -17.70 29.11 14.61
C MET A 181 -16.99 30.43 14.22
N PRO A 182 -16.15 30.42 13.18
CA PRO A 182 -15.46 31.62 12.71
C PRO A 182 -16.44 32.67 12.20
N GLN A 183 -16.09 33.93 12.38
CA GLN A 183 -16.83 35.07 11.81
C GLN A 183 -16.18 35.44 10.46
N GLY A 184 -16.83 35.10 9.35
CA GLY A 184 -16.35 35.38 8.01
C GLY A 184 -15.75 34.17 7.29
N GLU A 185 -15.24 34.38 6.08
CA GLU A 185 -14.64 33.33 5.25
C GLU A 185 -13.25 32.96 5.77
N LEU A 186 -12.98 31.65 5.75
CA LEU A 186 -11.67 31.10 6.08
C LEU A 186 -10.76 31.12 4.85
N ASN A 187 -9.55 31.64 5.02
CA ASN A 187 -8.50 31.56 4.00
C ASN A 187 -7.79 30.20 4.10
N ILE A 188 -8.37 29.18 3.47
CA ILE A 188 -7.82 27.82 3.45
C ILE A 188 -7.29 27.53 2.05
N PRO A 189 -6.08 26.93 1.92
CA PRO A 189 -5.57 26.46 0.64
C PRO A 189 -6.54 25.50 -0.04
N LEU A 190 -6.66 25.58 -1.36
CA LEU A 190 -7.53 24.68 -2.12
C LEU A 190 -6.96 23.25 -2.10
N ALA A 191 -7.78 22.29 -1.73
CA ALA A 191 -7.45 20.86 -1.81
C ALA A 191 -7.17 20.42 -3.26
N ASN A 192 -7.91 20.96 -4.22
CA ASN A 192 -7.78 20.70 -5.64
C ASN A 192 -7.66 22.03 -6.40
N PRO A 193 -6.46 22.63 -6.48
CA PRO A 193 -6.27 23.87 -7.22
C PRO A 193 -6.46 23.61 -8.72
N GLN A 194 -7.06 24.58 -9.41
CA GLN A 194 -7.15 24.56 -10.86
C GLN A 194 -5.76 24.74 -11.49
N SER A 195 -5.54 24.10 -12.62
CA SER A 195 -4.31 24.30 -13.37
C SER A 195 -4.18 25.73 -13.88
N ASP A 196 -2.95 26.23 -13.92
CA ASP A 196 -2.62 27.45 -14.64
C ASP A 196 -2.89 27.22 -16.15
N PRO A 197 -3.75 28.00 -16.79
CA PRO A 197 -4.17 27.75 -18.18
C PRO A 197 -3.01 27.80 -19.18
N ASP A 198 -2.07 28.72 -19.00
CA ASP A 198 -0.94 28.89 -19.92
C ASP A 198 0.05 27.73 -19.77
N ALA A 199 0.32 27.30 -18.52
CA ALA A 199 1.15 26.14 -18.25
C ALA A 199 0.52 24.83 -18.75
N LEU A 200 -0.80 24.68 -18.59
CA LEU A 200 -1.55 23.51 -19.10
C LEU A 200 -1.49 23.44 -20.63
N GLU A 201 -1.76 24.56 -21.33
CA GLU A 201 -1.64 24.61 -22.78
C GLU A 201 -0.23 24.28 -23.27
N ALA A 202 0.77 24.87 -22.60
CA ALA A 202 2.18 24.67 -22.96
C ALA A 202 2.63 23.21 -22.80
N VAL A 203 2.31 22.57 -21.66
CA VAL A 203 2.70 21.17 -21.42
C VAL A 203 1.96 20.20 -22.33
N VAL A 204 0.67 20.39 -22.56
CA VAL A 204 -0.13 19.58 -23.48
C VAL A 204 0.46 19.65 -24.89
N ARG A 205 0.73 20.85 -25.40
CA ARG A 205 1.36 21.07 -26.72
C ARG A 205 2.71 20.35 -26.84
N GLU A 206 3.55 20.40 -25.80
CA GLU A 206 4.85 19.74 -25.83
C GLU A 206 4.71 18.19 -25.83
N ILE A 207 3.81 17.64 -25.02
CA ILE A 207 3.52 16.20 -25.03
C ILE A 207 2.99 15.76 -26.38
N LEU A 208 2.01 16.48 -26.96
CA LEU A 208 1.47 16.18 -28.28
C LEU A 208 2.53 16.21 -29.37
N TYR A 209 3.46 17.18 -29.32
CA TYR A 209 4.59 17.26 -30.26
C TYR A 209 5.46 16.01 -30.18
N ARG A 210 5.85 15.59 -28.95
CA ARG A 210 6.68 14.39 -28.75
C ARG A 210 5.97 13.11 -29.21
N VAL A 211 4.72 12.92 -28.83
CA VAL A 211 3.93 11.75 -29.24
C VAL A 211 3.77 11.68 -30.76
N THR A 212 3.52 12.83 -31.42
CA THR A 212 3.36 12.89 -32.87
C THR A 212 4.64 12.48 -33.61
N ASN A 213 5.80 12.89 -33.11
CA ASN A 213 7.09 12.68 -33.77
C ASN A 213 7.82 11.42 -33.31
N ALA A 214 7.32 10.71 -32.29
CA ALA A 214 7.93 9.49 -31.78
C ALA A 214 7.95 8.37 -32.82
N LYS A 215 9.04 7.62 -32.87
CA LYS A 215 9.13 6.39 -33.67
C LYS A 215 8.56 5.21 -32.88
N GLN A 216 8.83 5.18 -31.59
CA GLN A 216 8.34 4.17 -30.65
C GLN A 216 7.96 4.83 -29.34
N ALA A 217 6.75 4.54 -28.85
CA ALA A 217 6.26 5.15 -27.63
C ALA A 217 5.52 4.13 -26.75
N CYS A 218 5.56 4.35 -25.44
CA CYS A 218 4.76 3.57 -24.49
C CYS A 218 4.27 4.45 -23.33
N ILE A 219 3.27 3.93 -22.61
CA ILE A 219 2.69 4.58 -21.42
C ILE A 219 2.99 3.71 -20.20
N LEU A 220 3.29 4.38 -19.08
CA LEU A 220 3.54 3.79 -17.75
C LEU A 220 2.49 4.34 -16.78
N PRO A 221 1.31 3.71 -16.67
CA PRO A 221 0.32 4.08 -15.66
C PRO A 221 0.84 3.70 -14.27
N GLY A 222 0.90 4.68 -13.34
CA GLY A 222 1.34 4.51 -11.98
C GLY A 222 0.21 4.46 -10.95
N TYR A 223 0.49 3.95 -9.76
CA TYR A 223 -0.52 3.80 -8.70
C TYR A 223 -1.06 5.13 -8.15
N LEU A 224 -0.35 6.25 -8.35
CA LEU A 224 -0.85 7.58 -7.99
C LEU A 224 -2.14 7.95 -8.73
N LEU A 225 -2.43 7.33 -9.87
CA LEU A 225 -3.73 7.47 -10.54
C LEU A 225 -4.90 7.08 -9.64
N ARG A 226 -4.75 6.03 -8.81
CA ARG A 226 -5.76 5.64 -7.80
C ARG A 226 -5.80 6.62 -6.64
N ARG A 227 -4.64 7.04 -6.13
CA ARG A 227 -4.52 7.94 -4.98
C ARG A 227 -5.17 9.31 -5.23
N TYR A 228 -5.19 9.76 -6.49
CA TYR A 228 -5.73 11.05 -6.92
C TYR A 228 -7.00 10.96 -7.78
N ASP A 229 -7.62 9.78 -7.83
CA ASP A 229 -8.87 9.54 -8.56
C ASP A 229 -8.81 9.98 -10.03
N CYS A 230 -7.75 9.55 -10.73
CA CYS A 230 -7.47 9.89 -12.13
C CYS A 230 -7.46 8.67 -13.07
N VAL A 231 -7.91 7.49 -12.61
CA VAL A 231 -7.86 6.25 -13.40
C VAL A 231 -8.74 6.35 -14.65
N ALA A 232 -9.91 6.99 -14.57
CA ALA A 232 -10.83 7.15 -15.68
C ALA A 232 -10.25 8.04 -16.78
N GLU A 233 -9.63 9.17 -16.41
CA GLU A 233 -8.98 10.11 -17.33
C GLU A 233 -7.75 9.47 -17.98
N ALA A 234 -6.96 8.72 -17.21
CA ALA A 234 -5.80 7.99 -17.73
C ALA A 234 -6.23 6.93 -18.74
N ARG A 235 -7.27 6.16 -18.44
CA ARG A 235 -7.84 5.17 -19.35
C ARG A 235 -8.32 5.81 -20.66
N ALA A 236 -9.07 6.90 -20.56
CA ALA A 236 -9.57 7.63 -21.75
C ALA A 236 -8.42 8.13 -22.63
N MET A 237 -7.33 8.65 -22.02
CA MET A 237 -6.13 9.10 -22.73
C MET A 237 -5.40 7.93 -23.41
N ILE A 238 -5.25 6.80 -22.73
CA ILE A 238 -4.62 5.59 -23.29
C ILE A 238 -5.43 5.07 -24.49
N GLU A 239 -6.74 4.92 -24.33
CA GLU A 239 -7.63 4.45 -25.40
C GLU A 239 -7.60 5.40 -26.62
N ALA A 240 -7.61 6.72 -26.39
CA ALA A 240 -7.53 7.72 -27.47
C ALA A 240 -6.19 7.65 -28.21
N SER A 241 -5.09 7.48 -27.48
CA SER A 241 -3.74 7.44 -28.05
C SER A 241 -3.48 6.21 -28.92
N GLY A 242 -4.12 5.07 -28.62
CA GLY A 242 -3.83 3.79 -29.24
C GLY A 242 -2.45 3.21 -28.89
N LEU A 243 -1.67 3.87 -28.01
CA LEU A 243 -0.34 3.45 -27.60
C LEU A 243 -0.37 2.24 -26.65
N PRO A 244 0.60 1.34 -26.75
CA PRO A 244 0.75 0.27 -25.74
C PRO A 244 1.14 0.84 -24.37
N PHE A 245 0.68 0.18 -23.31
CA PHE A 245 1.09 0.49 -21.94
C PHE A 245 1.66 -0.74 -21.22
N VAL A 246 2.54 -0.49 -20.27
CA VAL A 246 3.14 -1.51 -19.40
C VAL A 246 2.98 -1.09 -17.93
N SER A 247 2.89 -2.05 -17.03
CA SER A 247 2.92 -1.80 -15.60
C SER A 247 4.28 -2.12 -14.99
N SER A 248 4.61 -1.50 -13.86
CA SER A 248 5.73 -1.88 -13.02
C SER A 248 5.23 -2.68 -11.79
N LEU A 249 6.11 -2.97 -10.83
CA LEU A 249 5.79 -3.83 -9.69
C LEU A 249 4.57 -3.35 -8.88
N GLN A 250 4.61 -2.10 -8.42
CA GLN A 250 3.57 -1.51 -7.56
C GLN A 250 2.36 -1.03 -8.36
N ASP A 251 2.53 -0.86 -9.68
CA ASP A 251 1.52 -0.29 -10.56
C ASP A 251 0.59 -1.34 -11.17
N LYS A 252 0.81 -2.63 -10.88
CA LYS A 252 -0.05 -3.71 -11.35
C LYS A 252 -1.49 -3.54 -10.87
N GLY A 253 -2.44 -3.80 -11.77
CA GLY A 253 -3.87 -3.69 -11.48
C GLY A 253 -4.42 -2.26 -11.42
N VAL A 254 -3.61 -1.21 -11.65
CA VAL A 254 -4.12 0.17 -11.82
C VAL A 254 -5.04 0.25 -13.03
N LEU A 255 -4.66 -0.42 -14.11
CA LEU A 255 -5.51 -0.67 -15.28
C LEU A 255 -5.63 -2.18 -15.51
N PRO A 256 -6.74 -2.65 -16.13
CA PRO A 256 -6.94 -4.07 -16.41
C PRO A 256 -5.83 -4.65 -17.31
N GLU A 257 -5.26 -5.79 -16.93
CA GLU A 257 -4.28 -6.52 -17.75
C GLU A 257 -4.93 -7.22 -18.95
N SER A 258 -6.27 -7.32 -18.99
CA SER A 258 -7.07 -7.76 -20.13
C SER A 258 -7.19 -6.69 -21.21
N HIS A 259 -6.77 -5.44 -20.96
CA HIS A 259 -6.89 -4.34 -21.91
C HIS A 259 -6.08 -4.61 -23.19
N PRO A 260 -6.64 -4.37 -24.41
CA PRO A 260 -5.96 -4.69 -25.68
C PRO A 260 -4.61 -4.01 -25.90
N GLN A 261 -4.37 -2.87 -25.25
CA GLN A 261 -3.11 -2.11 -25.30
C GLN A 261 -2.11 -2.53 -24.23
N PHE A 262 -2.45 -3.47 -23.33
CA PHE A 262 -1.53 -3.95 -22.31
C PHE A 262 -0.44 -4.81 -22.94
N ALA A 263 0.81 -4.36 -22.80
CA ALA A 263 1.97 -5.00 -23.40
C ALA A 263 2.79 -5.86 -22.42
N GLY A 264 2.47 -5.80 -21.12
CA GLY A 264 3.12 -6.63 -20.08
C GLY A 264 3.65 -5.85 -18.90
N VAL A 265 4.45 -6.55 -18.08
CA VAL A 265 5.06 -5.98 -16.87
C VAL A 265 6.52 -5.65 -17.15
N TYR A 266 6.90 -4.37 -17.00
CA TYR A 266 8.26 -3.91 -17.20
C TYR A 266 9.02 -3.95 -15.87
N LEU A 267 9.98 -4.85 -15.77
CA LEU A 267 10.82 -5.09 -14.59
C LEU A 267 12.32 -4.92 -14.92
N GLY A 268 12.67 -4.03 -15.83
CA GLY A 268 14.05 -3.78 -16.19
C GLY A 268 14.79 -5.08 -16.54
N ARG A 269 15.88 -5.36 -15.81
CA ARG A 269 16.70 -6.57 -15.99
C ARG A 269 16.60 -7.53 -14.81
N TRP A 270 15.45 -7.58 -14.14
CA TRP A 270 15.23 -8.52 -13.05
C TRP A 270 15.19 -9.96 -13.56
N ALA A 271 16.34 -10.64 -13.46
CA ALA A 271 16.48 -12.00 -13.96
C ALA A 271 15.45 -12.96 -13.33
N GLY A 272 14.79 -13.74 -14.16
CA GLY A 272 13.74 -14.67 -13.76
C GLY A 272 12.32 -14.06 -13.68
N LEU A 273 12.18 -12.73 -13.64
CA LEU A 273 10.88 -12.05 -13.65
C LEU A 273 10.69 -11.11 -14.84
N ALA A 274 11.75 -10.49 -15.35
CA ALA A 274 11.65 -9.61 -16.49
C ALA A 274 11.36 -10.38 -17.78
N ASP A 275 10.38 -9.89 -18.55
CA ASP A 275 10.13 -10.34 -19.93
C ASP A 275 11.10 -9.61 -20.88
N PRO A 276 12.00 -10.33 -21.58
CA PRO A 276 12.95 -9.69 -22.51
C PRO A 276 12.26 -8.86 -23.59
N ALA A 277 11.13 -9.32 -24.13
CA ALA A 277 10.42 -8.59 -25.19
C ALA A 277 9.85 -7.27 -24.67
N VAL A 278 9.30 -7.25 -23.45
CA VAL A 278 8.84 -6.02 -22.80
C VAL A 278 9.99 -5.09 -22.49
N THR A 279 11.10 -5.63 -21.99
CA THR A 279 12.30 -4.86 -21.66
C THR A 279 12.88 -4.19 -22.91
N GLU A 280 13.09 -4.94 -23.99
CA GLU A 280 13.60 -4.42 -25.26
C GLU A 280 12.65 -3.38 -25.87
N PHE A 281 11.35 -3.61 -25.80
CA PHE A 281 10.34 -2.68 -26.30
C PHE A 281 10.39 -1.33 -25.57
N VAL A 282 10.37 -1.33 -24.24
CA VAL A 282 10.36 -0.09 -23.41
C VAL A 282 11.70 0.64 -23.54
N GLU A 283 12.83 -0.07 -23.47
CA GLU A 283 14.15 0.54 -23.56
C GLU A 283 14.50 1.09 -24.95
N ALA A 284 13.76 0.70 -25.99
CA ALA A 284 13.88 1.25 -27.35
C ALA A 284 12.95 2.45 -27.62
N CYS A 285 12.07 2.82 -26.67
CA CYS A 285 11.16 3.95 -26.83
C CYS A 285 11.92 5.29 -26.82
N ASP A 286 11.61 6.14 -27.80
CA ASP A 286 12.05 7.54 -27.85
C ASP A 286 10.97 8.51 -27.29
N CYS A 287 9.88 7.93 -26.73
CA CYS A 287 8.81 8.65 -26.05
C CYS A 287 8.16 7.76 -24.99
N ILE A 288 8.36 8.07 -23.72
CA ILE A 288 7.79 7.33 -22.58
C ILE A 288 6.94 8.29 -21.75
N ILE A 289 5.66 7.94 -21.54
CA ILE A 289 4.68 8.76 -20.82
C ILE A 289 4.34 8.09 -19.50
N GLY A 290 4.90 8.59 -18.40
CA GLY A 290 4.52 8.18 -17.05
C GLY A 290 3.27 8.93 -16.57
N LEU A 291 2.26 8.19 -16.13
CA LEU A 291 1.02 8.73 -15.57
C LEU A 291 1.00 8.47 -14.06
N GLY A 292 1.63 9.32 -13.27
CA GLY A 292 1.74 9.17 -11.83
C GLY A 292 2.56 7.95 -11.36
N PRO A 293 3.68 7.57 -12.02
CA PRO A 293 4.55 6.52 -11.51
C PRO A 293 5.40 7.05 -10.35
N GLU A 294 5.60 6.22 -9.34
CA GLU A 294 6.59 6.44 -8.29
C GLU A 294 7.88 5.68 -8.62
N ASN A 295 9.00 6.37 -8.53
CA ASN A 295 10.29 5.82 -8.93
C ASN A 295 11.15 5.48 -7.70
N HIS A 296 10.90 4.33 -7.10
CA HIS A 296 11.72 3.76 -6.03
C HIS A 296 12.37 2.45 -6.47
N GLU A 297 13.29 1.91 -5.67
CA GLU A 297 14.16 0.78 -6.06
C GLU A 297 13.39 -0.49 -6.48
N PHE A 298 12.29 -0.83 -5.79
CA PHE A 298 11.46 -1.98 -6.20
C PHE A 298 10.74 -1.72 -7.51
N ASN A 299 10.15 -0.53 -7.68
CA ASN A 299 9.37 -0.19 -8.86
C ASN A 299 10.22 -0.04 -10.12
N ASN A 300 11.51 0.32 -9.96
CA ASN A 300 12.47 0.41 -11.05
C ASN A 300 13.44 -0.79 -11.14
N ALA A 301 13.05 -1.92 -10.52
CA ALA A 301 13.82 -3.17 -10.51
C ALA A 301 15.29 -2.98 -10.06
N PHE A 302 15.48 -2.33 -8.89
CA PHE A 302 16.80 -2.03 -8.33
C PHE A 302 17.71 -1.25 -9.30
N HIS A 303 17.15 -0.22 -9.92
CA HIS A 303 17.83 0.67 -10.86
C HIS A 303 18.38 -0.04 -12.11
N THR A 304 17.81 -1.17 -12.48
CA THR A 304 18.20 -1.89 -13.72
C THR A 304 17.44 -1.46 -14.96
N MET A 305 16.38 -0.68 -14.81
CA MET A 305 15.66 -0.07 -15.93
C MET A 305 16.57 0.92 -16.68
N LYS A 306 16.57 0.83 -18.00
CA LYS A 306 17.41 1.65 -18.88
C LYS A 306 16.55 2.36 -19.91
N TYR A 307 16.30 3.62 -19.67
CA TYR A 307 15.75 4.56 -20.64
C TYR A 307 16.37 5.94 -20.44
N ASP A 308 16.47 6.73 -21.49
CA ASP A 308 16.98 8.10 -21.36
C ASP A 308 15.95 8.96 -20.65
N PHE A 309 16.36 9.59 -19.55
CA PHE A 309 15.52 10.52 -18.81
C PHE A 309 14.96 11.66 -19.69
N LYS A 310 15.69 12.07 -20.74
CA LYS A 310 15.25 13.10 -21.69
C LYS A 310 14.08 12.65 -22.56
N GLU A 311 13.92 11.34 -22.73
CA GLU A 311 12.83 10.74 -23.51
C GLU A 311 11.58 10.47 -22.65
N THR A 312 11.63 10.76 -21.35
CA THR A 312 10.52 10.52 -20.44
C THR A 312 9.72 11.79 -20.17
N MET A 313 8.42 11.62 -20.08
CA MET A 313 7.46 12.61 -19.61
C MET A 313 6.74 12.05 -18.39
N ASN A 314 6.76 12.76 -17.26
CA ASN A 314 6.10 12.31 -16.04
C ASN A 314 5.02 13.30 -15.64
N ILE A 315 3.77 12.87 -15.79
CA ILE A 315 2.59 13.60 -15.35
C ILE A 315 2.35 13.21 -13.89
N THR A 316 2.63 14.13 -12.96
CA THR A 316 2.46 13.91 -11.52
C THR A 316 1.26 14.70 -11.00
N PRO A 317 0.82 14.51 -9.75
CA PRO A 317 -0.40 15.15 -9.27
C PRO A 317 -0.46 16.67 -9.44
N HIS A 318 0.67 17.39 -9.31
CA HIS A 318 0.70 18.87 -9.24
C HIS A 318 1.68 19.53 -10.20
N HIS A 319 2.44 18.75 -10.94
CA HIS A 319 3.35 19.26 -11.98
C HIS A 319 3.57 18.18 -13.04
N THR A 320 4.02 18.59 -14.20
CA THR A 320 4.41 17.66 -15.27
C THR A 320 5.82 17.97 -15.73
N ARG A 321 6.66 16.94 -15.77
CA ARG A 321 8.00 17.01 -16.35
C ARG A 321 7.99 16.46 -17.77
N VAL A 322 8.56 17.18 -18.70
CA VAL A 322 8.78 16.73 -20.09
C VAL A 322 10.28 16.86 -20.41
N GLY A 323 10.97 15.75 -20.50
CA GLY A 323 12.43 15.76 -20.61
C GLY A 323 13.07 16.49 -19.45
N MET A 324 13.76 17.59 -19.72
CA MET A 324 14.43 18.45 -18.72
C MET A 324 13.60 19.64 -18.25
N ALA A 325 12.42 19.87 -18.82
CA ALA A 325 11.55 20.98 -18.46
C ALA A 325 10.48 20.52 -17.45
N THR A 326 10.18 21.36 -16.45
CA THR A 326 9.10 21.14 -15.49
C THR A 326 8.04 22.23 -15.67
N TYR A 327 6.79 21.82 -15.74
CA TYR A 327 5.61 22.67 -15.81
C TYR A 327 4.89 22.56 -14.48
N ASP A 328 5.03 23.59 -13.66
CA ASP A 328 4.40 23.67 -12.34
C ASP A 328 2.94 24.13 -12.43
N LYS A 329 2.18 23.91 -11.36
CA LYS A 329 0.77 24.31 -11.22
C LYS A 329 -0.13 23.72 -12.32
N VAL A 330 0.12 22.50 -12.70
CA VAL A 330 -0.74 21.73 -13.60
C VAL A 330 -1.20 20.46 -12.88
N ALA A 331 -2.50 20.30 -12.73
CA ALA A 331 -3.09 19.12 -12.09
C ALA A 331 -3.07 17.93 -13.06
N MET A 332 -2.69 16.74 -12.57
CA MET A 332 -2.66 15.51 -13.37
C MET A 332 -3.99 15.27 -14.09
N LYS A 333 -5.12 15.45 -13.41
CA LYS A 333 -6.47 15.28 -13.95
C LYS A 333 -6.73 16.15 -15.18
N ASP A 334 -6.31 17.43 -15.12
CA ASP A 334 -6.51 18.38 -16.23
C ASP A 334 -5.64 18.03 -17.43
N VAL A 335 -4.36 17.67 -17.18
CA VAL A 335 -3.43 17.24 -18.25
C VAL A 335 -3.96 15.99 -18.94
N LEU A 336 -4.39 14.96 -18.20
CA LEU A 336 -4.92 13.72 -18.75
C LEU A 336 -6.21 13.97 -19.55
N SER A 337 -7.12 14.80 -19.02
CA SER A 337 -8.37 15.16 -19.70
C SER A 337 -8.12 15.92 -21.01
N ALA A 338 -7.17 16.86 -21.01
CA ALA A 338 -6.80 17.60 -22.20
C ALA A 338 -6.13 16.70 -23.26
N LEU A 339 -5.25 15.79 -22.81
CA LEU A 339 -4.61 14.82 -23.71
C LEU A 339 -5.62 13.83 -24.29
N ALA A 340 -6.58 13.33 -23.52
CA ALA A 340 -7.61 12.42 -24.01
C ALA A 340 -8.41 12.99 -25.21
N GLN A 341 -8.55 14.32 -25.27
CA GLN A 341 -9.26 15.03 -26.35
C GLN A 341 -8.40 15.32 -27.58
N GLN A 342 -7.07 15.43 -27.42
CA GLN A 342 -6.19 16.00 -28.44
C GLN A 342 -5.08 15.05 -28.91
N ILE A 343 -4.79 13.97 -28.16
CA ILE A 343 -3.68 13.07 -28.47
C ILE A 343 -3.88 12.37 -29.80
N PRO A 344 -2.87 12.33 -30.69
CA PRO A 344 -2.99 11.61 -31.94
C PRO A 344 -3.10 10.10 -31.71
N ASN A 345 -3.95 9.43 -32.51
CA ASN A 345 -4.03 7.99 -32.45
C ASN A 345 -2.79 7.37 -33.10
N ARG A 346 -2.06 6.55 -32.36
CA ARG A 346 -0.77 5.94 -32.72
C ARG A 346 -0.86 4.42 -32.73
N LYS A 347 -1.91 3.87 -33.33
CA LYS A 347 -2.04 2.41 -33.54
C LYS A 347 -0.97 1.82 -34.46
N ASP A 348 -0.16 2.66 -35.10
CA ASP A 348 1.04 2.27 -35.83
C ASP A 348 2.15 1.78 -34.90
N VAL A 349 2.15 2.19 -33.63
CA VAL A 349 3.07 1.71 -32.60
C VAL A 349 2.48 0.47 -31.92
N THR A 350 3.18 -0.65 -32.01
CA THR A 350 2.73 -1.92 -31.44
C THR A 350 3.71 -2.42 -30.39
N GLY A 351 3.19 -2.82 -29.24
CA GLY A 351 3.96 -3.45 -28.18
C GLY A 351 4.04 -4.98 -28.31
N PRO A 352 4.82 -5.65 -27.46
CA PRO A 352 4.82 -7.11 -27.37
C PRO A 352 3.45 -7.64 -26.93
N SER A 353 3.18 -8.90 -27.23
CA SER A 353 1.95 -9.56 -26.81
C SER A 353 2.14 -10.18 -25.42
N TYR A 354 1.42 -9.67 -24.43
CA TYR A 354 1.47 -10.22 -23.06
C TYR A 354 1.02 -11.70 -23.00
N GLY A 355 0.16 -12.14 -23.90
CA GLY A 355 -0.28 -13.53 -23.97
C GLY A 355 0.85 -14.55 -24.17
N GLY A 356 1.95 -14.13 -24.78
CA GLY A 356 3.17 -14.93 -25.03
C GLY A 356 4.30 -14.73 -24.03
N SER A 357 4.09 -13.97 -22.95
CA SER A 357 5.15 -13.69 -21.98
C SER A 357 5.68 -14.96 -21.31
N PRO A 358 7.03 -15.17 -21.28
CA PRO A 358 7.65 -16.34 -20.66
C PRO A 358 7.55 -16.31 -19.12
N THR A 359 7.17 -15.18 -18.53
CA THR A 359 7.02 -15.04 -17.07
C THR A 359 5.61 -15.34 -16.58
N LYS A 360 4.66 -15.46 -17.49
CA LYS A 360 3.27 -15.78 -17.19
C LYS A 360 3.12 -17.16 -16.57
N LEU A 361 2.27 -17.28 -15.57
CA LEU A 361 1.94 -18.57 -14.95
C LEU A 361 1.07 -19.41 -15.89
N GLY A 362 1.38 -20.70 -15.96
CA GLY A 362 0.60 -21.69 -16.70
C GLY A 362 -0.56 -22.27 -15.89
N ALA A 363 -1.14 -23.35 -16.43
CA ALA A 363 -2.05 -24.19 -15.66
C ALA A 363 -1.31 -24.86 -14.48
N PRO A 364 -2.00 -25.24 -13.38
CA PRO A 364 -1.39 -25.88 -12.24
C PRO A 364 -0.56 -27.12 -12.63
N SER A 365 0.71 -27.12 -12.24
CA SER A 365 1.70 -28.17 -12.52
C SER A 365 2.03 -28.97 -11.24
N GLY A 366 2.71 -30.13 -11.41
CA GLY A 366 3.12 -31.06 -10.34
C GLY A 366 2.04 -32.05 -9.97
N GLU A 367 2.47 -33.13 -9.29
CA GLU A 367 1.61 -34.21 -8.84
C GLU A 367 1.09 -34.00 -7.41
N ALA A 368 -0.03 -34.57 -7.03
CA ALA A 368 -0.67 -34.35 -5.73
C ALA A 368 0.25 -34.64 -4.53
N ASN A 369 1.15 -35.60 -4.64
CA ASN A 369 2.08 -35.98 -3.55
C ASN A 369 3.40 -35.18 -3.56
N ASP A 370 3.59 -34.27 -4.54
CA ASP A 370 4.79 -33.46 -4.57
C ASP A 370 4.79 -32.44 -3.43
N ALA A 371 5.97 -32.20 -2.84
CA ALA A 371 6.17 -31.14 -1.89
C ALA A 371 5.89 -29.78 -2.56
N ILE A 372 5.37 -28.83 -1.79
CA ILE A 372 5.02 -27.51 -2.32
C ILE A 372 6.28 -26.76 -2.74
N ALA A 373 6.31 -26.36 -4.02
CA ALA A 373 7.30 -25.46 -4.60
C ALA A 373 6.63 -24.17 -5.09
N TYR A 374 7.40 -23.08 -5.18
CA TYR A 374 6.85 -21.74 -5.43
C TYR A 374 6.07 -21.64 -6.75
N THR A 375 6.61 -22.13 -7.88
CA THR A 375 5.91 -22.00 -9.17
C THR A 375 4.59 -22.79 -9.20
N PRO A 376 4.53 -24.09 -8.85
CA PRO A 376 3.27 -24.82 -8.74
C PRO A 376 2.27 -24.21 -7.74
N MET A 377 2.75 -23.61 -6.65
CA MET A 377 1.92 -22.88 -5.68
C MET A 377 1.31 -21.62 -6.30
N PHE A 378 2.11 -20.79 -6.98
CA PHE A 378 1.61 -19.58 -7.63
C PHE A 378 0.63 -19.87 -8.76
N GLU A 379 0.80 -20.95 -9.52
CA GLU A 379 -0.14 -21.40 -10.54
C GLU A 379 -1.52 -21.72 -9.94
N ARG A 380 -1.55 -22.31 -8.73
CA ARG A 380 -2.76 -22.58 -7.97
C ARG A 380 -3.40 -21.30 -7.43
N PHE A 381 -2.61 -20.39 -6.91
CA PHE A 381 -3.10 -19.08 -6.48
C PHE A 381 -3.68 -18.30 -7.65
N GLN A 382 -3.02 -18.31 -8.82
CA GLN A 382 -3.55 -17.72 -10.05
C GLN A 382 -4.93 -18.26 -10.40
N THR A 383 -5.13 -19.57 -10.31
CA THR A 383 -6.42 -20.23 -10.58
C THR A 383 -7.47 -19.92 -9.52
N PHE A 384 -7.05 -19.63 -8.29
CA PHE A 384 -7.91 -19.32 -7.16
C PHE A 384 -8.45 -17.88 -7.18
N LEU A 385 -7.71 -16.94 -7.80
CA LEU A 385 -8.14 -15.55 -7.94
C LEU A 385 -9.41 -15.43 -8.78
N LYS A 386 -10.30 -14.51 -8.40
CA LYS A 386 -11.55 -14.21 -9.09
C LYS A 386 -11.64 -12.72 -9.40
N PRO A 387 -12.46 -12.31 -10.38
CA PRO A 387 -12.75 -10.89 -10.60
C PRO A 387 -13.23 -10.20 -9.31
N ASN A 388 -12.81 -8.96 -9.14
CA ASN A 388 -13.13 -8.10 -7.99
C ASN A 388 -12.58 -8.54 -6.63
N ASP A 389 -11.65 -9.50 -6.55
CA ASP A 389 -10.91 -9.78 -5.30
C ASP A 389 -10.07 -8.56 -4.89
N ILE A 390 -9.82 -8.45 -3.59
CA ILE A 390 -8.74 -7.61 -3.05
C ILE A 390 -7.60 -8.56 -2.68
N LEU A 391 -6.45 -8.40 -3.32
CA LEU A 391 -5.25 -9.19 -3.07
C LEU A 391 -4.22 -8.35 -2.33
N VAL A 392 -4.01 -8.66 -1.06
CA VAL A 392 -2.99 -8.04 -0.23
C VAL A 392 -1.71 -8.86 -0.31
N ALA A 393 -0.62 -8.21 -0.67
CA ALA A 393 0.71 -8.80 -0.74
C ALA A 393 1.58 -8.21 0.37
N ASP A 394 1.66 -8.92 1.51
CA ASP A 394 2.56 -8.49 2.59
C ASP A 394 4.03 -8.51 2.10
N THR A 395 4.82 -7.57 2.59
CA THR A 395 6.22 -7.42 2.17
C THR A 395 6.99 -8.73 2.39
N SER A 396 7.21 -9.44 1.31
CA SER A 396 7.95 -10.72 1.30
C SER A 396 8.43 -11.05 -0.10
N VAL A 397 9.51 -11.81 -0.21
CA VAL A 397 9.99 -12.33 -1.51
C VAL A 397 8.92 -13.19 -2.18
N THR A 398 8.17 -13.98 -1.40
CA THR A 398 7.07 -14.80 -1.91
C THR A 398 6.00 -13.94 -2.59
N ALA A 399 5.54 -12.89 -1.91
CA ALA A 399 4.53 -11.98 -2.45
C ALA A 399 5.07 -11.23 -3.68
N ILE A 400 6.30 -10.69 -3.61
CA ILE A 400 6.92 -9.98 -4.74
C ILE A 400 7.05 -10.91 -5.95
N CYS A 401 7.66 -12.10 -5.81
CA CYS A 401 7.88 -13.02 -6.92
C CYS A 401 6.58 -13.59 -7.50
N GLY A 402 5.54 -13.80 -6.65
CA GLY A 402 4.23 -14.22 -7.08
C GLY A 402 3.49 -13.13 -7.85
N ASN A 403 3.38 -11.95 -7.25
CA ASN A 403 2.62 -10.83 -7.82
C ASN A 403 3.08 -10.43 -9.21
N MET A 404 4.41 -10.48 -9.47
CA MET A 404 4.94 -10.14 -10.79
C MET A 404 4.48 -11.10 -11.88
N ARG A 405 4.14 -12.33 -11.51
CA ARG A 405 3.76 -13.40 -12.44
C ARG A 405 2.25 -13.59 -12.56
N PHE A 406 1.45 -13.13 -11.58
CA PHE A 406 0.00 -13.23 -11.66
C PHE A 406 -0.54 -12.40 -12.83
N GLN A 407 -1.52 -12.97 -13.52
CA GLN A 407 -2.44 -12.23 -14.36
C GLN A 407 -3.65 -11.86 -13.51
N LEU A 408 -3.80 -10.59 -13.24
CA LEU A 408 -4.89 -10.13 -12.39
C LEU A 408 -6.22 -10.20 -13.16
N PRO A 409 -7.22 -10.97 -12.68
CA PRO A 409 -8.57 -10.90 -13.21
C PRO A 409 -9.13 -9.48 -13.13
N ASP A 410 -10.08 -9.15 -14.00
CA ASP A 410 -10.67 -7.82 -14.06
C ASP A 410 -11.27 -7.40 -12.71
N GLY A 411 -10.98 -6.17 -12.29
CA GLY A 411 -11.45 -5.61 -11.02
C GLY A 411 -10.67 -6.08 -9.79
N VAL A 412 -9.65 -6.94 -9.93
CA VAL A 412 -8.76 -7.26 -8.81
C VAL A 412 -7.96 -6.02 -8.42
N GLU A 413 -8.02 -5.67 -7.15
CA GLU A 413 -7.14 -4.68 -6.56
C GLU A 413 -5.96 -5.37 -5.90
N LEU A 414 -4.75 -5.06 -6.38
CA LEU A 414 -3.51 -5.51 -5.76
C LEU A 414 -3.01 -4.41 -4.82
N GLU A 415 -2.93 -4.74 -3.53
CA GLU A 415 -2.38 -3.86 -2.51
C GLU A 415 -1.03 -4.39 -2.04
N ALA A 416 -0.01 -3.56 -2.16
CA ALA A 416 1.35 -3.86 -1.73
C ALA A 416 1.98 -2.63 -1.07
N GLY A 417 2.66 -2.83 0.04
CA GLY A 417 3.41 -1.78 0.74
C GLY A 417 4.86 -1.70 0.23
N ALA A 418 5.05 -1.58 -1.09
CA ALA A 418 6.38 -1.73 -1.68
C ALA A 418 7.31 -0.53 -1.46
N SER A 419 6.77 0.68 -1.32
CA SER A 419 7.56 1.89 -1.10
C SER A 419 8.09 1.98 0.34
N TRP A 420 7.25 1.66 1.34
CA TRP A 420 7.63 1.65 2.75
C TRP A 420 8.30 0.36 3.19
N GLY A 421 7.88 -0.78 2.65
CA GLY A 421 8.51 -2.08 2.84
C GLY A 421 8.37 -2.68 4.25
N SER A 422 7.42 -2.23 5.07
CA SER A 422 7.19 -2.77 6.41
C SER A 422 6.62 -4.18 6.33
N ILE A 423 7.32 -5.15 6.93
CA ILE A 423 6.80 -6.52 7.09
C ILE A 423 5.75 -6.55 8.21
N GLY A 424 4.74 -7.42 8.05
CA GLY A 424 3.60 -7.52 8.98
C GLY A 424 2.53 -6.44 8.79
N TRP A 425 2.71 -5.55 7.84
CA TRP A 425 1.72 -4.57 7.43
C TRP A 425 0.43 -5.22 6.92
N GLY A 426 0.56 -6.28 6.13
CA GLY A 426 -0.56 -6.89 5.40
C GLY A 426 -1.64 -7.50 6.31
N THR A 427 -1.29 -8.06 7.47
CA THR A 427 -2.26 -8.69 8.38
C THR A 427 -3.31 -7.68 8.90
N PRO A 428 -2.96 -6.55 9.51
CA PRO A 428 -4.00 -5.59 9.89
C PRO A 428 -4.54 -4.78 8.71
N GLU A 429 -3.77 -4.59 7.65
CA GLU A 429 -4.23 -3.90 6.45
C GLU A 429 -5.44 -4.60 5.83
N ILE A 430 -5.41 -5.93 5.69
CA ILE A 430 -6.55 -6.67 5.14
C ILE A 430 -7.80 -6.59 6.04
N LEU A 431 -7.66 -6.33 7.34
CA LEU A 431 -8.80 -6.02 8.20
C LEU A 431 -9.50 -4.75 7.70
N GLY A 432 -8.72 -3.71 7.41
CA GLY A 432 -9.23 -2.47 6.85
C GLY A 432 -9.97 -2.67 5.53
N ASN A 433 -9.41 -3.49 4.61
CA ASN A 433 -10.08 -3.81 3.35
C ASN A 433 -11.39 -4.58 3.56
N CYS A 434 -11.41 -5.59 4.45
CA CYS A 434 -12.62 -6.35 4.76
C CYS A 434 -13.74 -5.47 5.33
N VAL A 435 -13.39 -4.52 6.20
CA VAL A 435 -14.35 -3.56 6.77
C VAL A 435 -14.84 -2.58 5.70
N ALA A 436 -13.95 -2.09 4.84
CA ALA A 436 -14.28 -1.13 3.78
C ALA A 436 -15.14 -1.74 2.66
N ALA A 437 -14.98 -3.03 2.37
CA ALA A 437 -15.65 -3.72 1.27
C ALA A 437 -16.11 -5.14 1.69
N PRO A 438 -17.11 -5.25 2.58
CA PRO A 438 -17.55 -6.54 3.16
C PRO A 438 -18.11 -7.53 2.12
N ASP A 439 -18.53 -7.04 0.96
CA ASP A 439 -19.06 -7.87 -0.14
C ASP A 439 -17.96 -8.38 -1.08
N ARG A 440 -16.72 -7.98 -0.87
CA ARG A 440 -15.57 -8.41 -1.69
C ARG A 440 -14.75 -9.46 -0.96
N ARG A 441 -14.21 -10.39 -1.70
CA ARG A 441 -13.29 -11.39 -1.18
C ARG A 441 -11.91 -10.76 -1.00
N CYS A 442 -11.41 -10.78 0.24
CA CYS A 442 -10.10 -10.26 0.60
C CYS A 442 -9.12 -11.43 0.83
N ILE A 443 -8.04 -11.47 0.07
CA ILE A 443 -7.02 -12.54 0.10
C ILE A 443 -5.68 -11.91 0.47
N ILE A 444 -4.97 -12.48 1.43
CA ILE A 444 -3.60 -12.08 1.75
C ILE A 444 -2.61 -13.20 1.44
N VAL A 445 -1.51 -12.85 0.77
CA VAL A 445 -0.31 -13.68 0.67
C VAL A 445 0.75 -13.08 1.57
N ALA A 446 1.12 -13.78 2.62
CA ALA A 446 2.11 -13.34 3.61
C ALA A 446 3.18 -14.40 3.85
N GLY A 447 4.40 -13.97 4.18
CA GLY A 447 5.39 -14.83 4.82
C GLY A 447 5.12 -14.92 6.33
N GLU A 448 5.41 -16.06 6.94
CA GLU A 448 5.19 -16.28 8.37
C GLU A 448 5.92 -15.27 9.25
N GLY A 449 7.09 -14.78 8.82
CA GLY A 449 7.89 -13.82 9.58
C GLY A 449 7.24 -12.45 9.67
N GLY A 450 6.66 -11.97 8.57
CA GLY A 450 5.86 -10.74 8.58
C GLY A 450 4.60 -10.91 9.42
N HIS A 451 3.87 -11.99 9.17
CA HIS A 451 2.63 -12.29 9.90
C HIS A 451 2.84 -12.38 11.43
N GLN A 452 3.97 -12.94 11.92
CA GLN A 452 4.29 -12.98 13.35
C GLN A 452 4.27 -11.62 14.04
N MET A 453 4.62 -10.55 13.34
CA MET A 453 4.73 -9.21 13.93
C MET A 453 3.37 -8.63 14.35
N THR A 454 2.30 -9.03 13.67
CA THR A 454 0.95 -8.44 13.82
C THR A 454 -0.16 -9.48 13.95
N ALA A 455 0.19 -10.77 14.12
CA ALA A 455 -0.75 -11.88 14.20
C ALA A 455 -1.76 -11.76 15.35
N ASN A 456 -1.45 -10.95 16.38
CA ASN A 456 -2.37 -10.66 17.48
C ASN A 456 -3.66 -9.93 17.06
N GLU A 457 -3.74 -9.46 15.80
CA GLU A 457 -4.96 -8.87 15.23
C GLU A 457 -6.03 -9.92 14.87
N MET A 458 -5.70 -11.21 14.82
CA MET A 458 -6.62 -12.26 14.35
C MET A 458 -7.98 -12.26 15.08
N GLY A 459 -7.99 -12.06 16.39
CA GLY A 459 -9.25 -11.99 17.16
C GLY A 459 -10.15 -10.82 16.77
N THR A 460 -9.58 -9.73 16.27
CA THR A 460 -10.34 -8.55 15.84
C THR A 460 -11.14 -8.84 14.57
N PHE A 461 -10.62 -9.61 13.62
CA PHE A 461 -11.39 -10.05 12.44
C PHE A 461 -12.67 -10.74 12.85
N TYR A 462 -12.56 -11.71 13.76
CA TYR A 462 -13.72 -12.47 14.24
C TYR A 462 -14.72 -11.59 14.97
N ARG A 463 -14.24 -10.71 15.85
CA ARG A 463 -15.05 -9.77 16.61
C ARG A 463 -15.94 -8.88 15.73
N TYR A 464 -15.43 -8.48 14.56
CA TYR A 464 -16.14 -7.59 13.63
C TYR A 464 -16.70 -8.31 12.40
N GLY A 465 -16.69 -9.64 12.39
CA GLY A 465 -17.28 -10.44 11.31
C GLY A 465 -16.54 -10.37 9.97
N ALA A 466 -15.28 -9.93 9.98
CA ALA A 466 -14.44 -9.91 8.78
C ALA A 466 -14.00 -11.33 8.39
N LYS A 467 -14.02 -11.64 7.09
CA LYS A 467 -13.80 -12.99 6.55
C LYS A 467 -12.63 -13.04 5.55
N PRO A 468 -11.39 -12.75 5.96
CA PRO A 468 -10.24 -12.80 5.08
C PRO A 468 -9.86 -14.25 4.74
N ILE A 469 -9.08 -14.39 3.66
CA ILE A 469 -8.40 -15.64 3.29
C ILE A 469 -6.91 -15.44 3.45
N PHE A 470 -6.31 -16.05 4.48
CA PHE A 470 -4.88 -16.04 4.72
C PHE A 470 -4.19 -17.20 4.00
N LEU A 471 -3.24 -16.87 3.13
CA LEU A 471 -2.30 -17.80 2.49
C LEU A 471 -0.90 -17.50 3.07
N THR A 472 -0.59 -18.11 4.22
CA THR A 472 0.65 -17.86 4.94
C THR A 472 1.70 -18.88 4.55
N VAL A 473 2.74 -18.41 3.85
CA VAL A 473 3.86 -19.26 3.40
C VAL A 473 4.90 -19.35 4.51
N ASN A 474 5.07 -20.56 5.04
CA ASN A 474 5.99 -20.87 6.12
C ASN A 474 7.21 -21.64 5.58
N ASN A 475 8.34 -20.96 5.52
CA ASN A 475 9.65 -21.50 5.14
C ASN A 475 10.67 -21.48 6.30
N GLY A 476 10.22 -21.24 7.54
CA GLY A 476 11.01 -21.30 8.75
C GLY A 476 11.99 -20.14 8.93
N GLY A 477 11.77 -18.98 8.28
CA GLY A 477 12.66 -17.83 8.47
C GLY A 477 12.38 -16.65 7.55
N TYR A 478 13.14 -15.57 7.74
CA TYR A 478 13.11 -14.38 6.90
C TYR A 478 13.81 -14.64 5.56
N PHE A 479 13.10 -15.20 4.59
CA PHE A 479 13.71 -15.55 3.30
C PHE A 479 14.17 -14.33 2.50
N ALA A 480 13.49 -13.18 2.65
CA ALA A 480 13.93 -11.92 2.06
C ALA A 480 15.32 -11.52 2.56
N GLU A 481 15.55 -11.65 3.86
CA GLU A 481 16.84 -11.38 4.48
C GLU A 481 17.90 -12.42 4.06
N ARG A 482 17.51 -13.70 3.96
CA ARG A 482 18.43 -14.75 3.47
C ARG A 482 18.96 -14.45 2.06
N VAL A 483 18.11 -14.00 1.13
CA VAL A 483 18.55 -13.73 -0.26
C VAL A 483 19.24 -12.38 -0.43
N THR A 484 19.14 -11.48 0.55
CA THR A 484 19.85 -10.20 0.54
C THR A 484 21.06 -10.18 1.46
N ASN A 485 21.34 -11.27 2.18
CA ASN A 485 22.41 -11.37 3.15
C ASN A 485 23.66 -12.07 2.58
N ARG A 486 24.83 -11.63 3.05
CA ARG A 486 26.09 -12.34 2.80
C ARG A 486 26.13 -13.72 3.43
N HIS A 487 25.49 -13.88 4.59
CA HIS A 487 25.43 -15.10 5.39
C HIS A 487 23.96 -15.53 5.61
N PRO A 488 23.33 -16.18 4.62
CA PRO A 488 21.91 -16.58 4.70
C PRO A 488 21.55 -17.51 5.85
N ASP A 489 22.52 -18.27 6.36
CA ASP A 489 22.38 -19.28 7.42
C ASP A 489 22.61 -18.75 8.85
N GLU A 490 22.76 -17.42 9.01
CA GLU A 490 22.89 -16.81 10.33
C GLU A 490 21.57 -16.86 11.12
N ALA A 491 21.71 -17.07 12.44
CA ALA A 491 20.59 -17.31 13.34
C ALA A 491 19.57 -16.16 13.41
N TYR A 492 19.94 -14.93 13.09
CA TYR A 492 19.00 -13.79 13.05
C TYR A 492 18.02 -13.85 11.84
N ASN A 493 18.27 -14.74 10.87
CA ASN A 493 17.33 -15.02 9.78
C ASN A 493 16.31 -16.10 10.15
N ASP A 494 16.49 -16.79 11.29
CA ASP A 494 15.59 -17.82 11.75
C ASP A 494 14.45 -17.25 12.59
N LEU A 495 13.31 -17.93 12.61
CA LEU A 495 12.12 -17.53 13.36
C LEU A 495 11.80 -18.52 14.48
N ALA A 496 11.12 -18.04 15.50
CA ALA A 496 10.46 -18.91 16.45
C ALA A 496 9.41 -19.76 15.75
N LYS A 497 9.42 -21.07 16.01
CA LYS A 497 8.45 -21.99 15.42
C LYS A 497 7.10 -21.83 16.09
N TRP A 498 6.13 -21.34 15.34
CA TRP A 498 4.74 -21.25 15.75
C TRP A 498 3.90 -22.32 15.07
N ASN A 499 2.77 -22.67 15.67
CA ASN A 499 1.72 -23.45 15.04
C ASN A 499 0.74 -22.47 14.37
N PHE A 500 1.06 -22.00 13.19
CA PHE A 500 0.32 -20.93 12.54
C PHE A 500 -1.14 -21.28 12.26
N ALA A 501 -1.41 -22.50 11.81
CA ALA A 501 -2.78 -22.97 11.56
C ALA A 501 -3.67 -23.01 12.82
N ASP A 502 -3.08 -23.00 14.03
CA ASP A 502 -3.80 -23.02 15.30
C ASP A 502 -4.08 -21.58 15.83
N ILE A 503 -3.46 -20.55 15.24
CA ILE A 503 -3.60 -19.15 15.70
C ILE A 503 -5.06 -18.68 15.70
N PRO A 504 -5.86 -18.87 14.62
CA PRO A 504 -7.24 -18.42 14.63
C PRO A 504 -8.05 -18.98 15.79
N ALA A 505 -7.98 -20.29 16.02
CA ALA A 505 -8.68 -20.93 17.12
C ALA A 505 -8.19 -20.44 18.50
N ALA A 506 -6.86 -20.27 18.68
CA ALA A 506 -6.28 -19.74 19.92
C ALA A 506 -6.70 -18.30 20.22
N MET A 507 -7.09 -17.53 19.19
CA MET A 507 -7.54 -16.14 19.30
C MET A 507 -9.06 -15.98 19.19
N GLY A 508 -9.83 -17.09 19.30
CA GLY A 508 -11.29 -17.07 19.38
C GLY A 508 -12.03 -17.12 18.05
N CYS A 509 -11.34 -17.36 16.93
CA CYS A 509 -11.98 -17.54 15.61
C CYS A 509 -12.47 -18.99 15.48
N GLU A 510 -13.53 -19.37 16.20
CA GLU A 510 -13.94 -20.76 16.43
C GLU A 510 -14.47 -21.48 15.18
N ASP A 511 -15.07 -20.75 14.23
CA ASP A 511 -15.68 -21.30 13.02
C ASP A 511 -14.83 -21.12 11.75
N TRP A 512 -13.61 -20.60 11.88
CA TRP A 512 -12.74 -20.42 10.73
C TRP A 512 -12.24 -21.75 10.18
N TYR A 513 -12.20 -21.85 8.86
CA TYR A 513 -11.51 -22.93 8.20
C TYR A 513 -10.00 -22.77 8.31
N THR A 514 -9.33 -23.74 8.91
CA THR A 514 -7.87 -23.73 9.03
C THR A 514 -7.27 -25.01 8.43
N ALA A 515 -6.12 -24.88 7.77
CA ALA A 515 -5.38 -25.99 7.21
C ALA A 515 -3.87 -25.76 7.29
N LYS A 516 -3.12 -26.85 7.49
CA LYS A 516 -1.68 -26.91 7.33
C LYS A 516 -1.35 -27.86 6.21
N VAL A 517 -0.71 -27.37 5.16
CA VAL A 517 -0.48 -28.10 3.92
C VAL A 517 1.01 -28.14 3.57
N SER A 518 1.47 -29.30 3.08
CA SER A 518 2.86 -29.57 2.72
C SER A 518 3.02 -30.19 1.34
N THR A 519 1.91 -30.67 0.74
CA THR A 519 1.87 -31.23 -0.60
C THR A 519 0.92 -30.45 -1.51
N LEU A 520 1.10 -30.56 -2.81
CA LEU A 520 0.27 -29.88 -3.80
C LEU A 520 -1.20 -30.34 -3.73
N GLY A 521 -1.45 -31.64 -3.47
CA GLY A 521 -2.80 -32.15 -3.32
C GLY A 521 -3.51 -31.66 -2.06
N GLU A 522 -2.77 -31.50 -0.93
CA GLU A 522 -3.31 -30.86 0.28
C GLU A 522 -3.66 -29.40 0.01
N LEU A 523 -2.80 -28.68 -0.73
CA LEU A 523 -3.06 -27.28 -1.12
C LEU A 523 -4.29 -27.17 -2.03
N ASP A 524 -4.43 -28.07 -3.02
CA ASP A 524 -5.61 -28.11 -3.90
C ASP A 524 -6.90 -28.30 -3.10
N ALA A 525 -6.89 -29.23 -2.14
CA ALA A 525 -8.04 -29.49 -1.28
C ALA A 525 -8.36 -28.28 -0.38
N ALA A 526 -7.35 -27.66 0.21
CA ALA A 526 -7.53 -26.49 1.08
C ALA A 526 -8.07 -25.28 0.31
N LEU A 527 -7.56 -24.98 -0.88
CA LEU A 527 -8.06 -23.89 -1.73
C LEU A 527 -9.49 -24.17 -2.23
N ALA A 528 -9.81 -25.43 -2.56
CA ALA A 528 -11.17 -25.82 -2.95
C ALA A 528 -12.16 -25.63 -1.80
N GLU A 529 -11.79 -25.91 -0.55
CA GLU A 529 -12.63 -25.65 0.62
C GLU A 529 -12.74 -24.16 0.94
N ALA A 530 -11.63 -23.42 0.90
CA ALA A 530 -11.60 -21.97 1.05
C ALA A 530 -12.53 -21.22 0.06
N GLY A 531 -12.76 -21.81 -1.11
CA GLY A 531 -13.69 -21.29 -2.12
C GLY A 531 -15.17 -21.51 -1.83
N LYS A 532 -15.53 -22.32 -0.83
CA LYS A 532 -16.91 -22.75 -0.51
C LYS A 532 -17.41 -22.18 0.82
N VAL A 533 -16.53 -22.05 1.81
CA VAL A 533 -16.92 -21.59 3.15
C VAL A 533 -17.25 -20.10 3.16
N ASP A 534 -18.21 -19.71 4.00
CA ASP A 534 -18.58 -18.32 4.26
C ASP A 534 -18.08 -17.88 5.64
N THR A 535 -16.80 -18.10 5.89
CA THR A 535 -16.10 -17.73 7.13
C THR A 535 -14.68 -17.29 6.81
N GLY A 536 -13.92 -16.81 7.80
CA GLY A 536 -12.49 -16.59 7.64
C GLY A 536 -11.75 -17.89 7.35
N VAL A 537 -10.66 -17.80 6.63
CA VAL A 537 -9.83 -18.91 6.18
C VAL A 537 -8.38 -18.67 6.56
N TYR A 538 -7.71 -19.69 7.08
CA TYR A 538 -6.28 -19.63 7.33
C TYR A 538 -5.57 -20.91 6.82
N ILE A 539 -4.71 -20.77 5.82
CA ILE A 539 -3.92 -21.87 5.24
C ILE A 539 -2.43 -21.60 5.51
N GLU A 540 -1.83 -22.44 6.38
CA GLU A 540 -0.38 -22.50 6.60
C GLU A 540 0.24 -23.39 5.52
N ILE A 541 1.10 -22.82 4.67
CA ILE A 541 1.68 -23.48 3.51
C ILE A 541 3.16 -23.71 3.77
N ILE A 542 3.54 -24.98 3.96
CA ILE A 542 4.92 -25.38 4.27
C ILE A 542 5.74 -25.48 2.99
N VAL A 543 6.83 -24.72 2.95
CA VAL A 543 7.81 -24.72 1.85
C VAL A 543 9.20 -25.00 2.41
N ASP A 544 10.04 -25.67 1.64
CA ASP A 544 11.43 -25.91 2.04
C ASP A 544 12.15 -24.58 2.35
N PRO A 545 12.84 -24.45 3.51
CA PRO A 545 13.47 -23.23 3.97
C PRO A 545 14.59 -22.70 3.06
N TRP A 546 15.10 -23.54 2.18
CA TRP A 546 16.20 -23.19 1.26
C TRP A 546 15.77 -23.18 -0.21
N LEU A 547 14.51 -23.41 -0.49
CA LEU A 547 13.97 -23.29 -1.84
C LEU A 547 13.86 -21.83 -2.23
N CYS A 548 14.53 -21.45 -3.31
CA CYS A 548 14.53 -20.07 -3.81
C CYS A 548 13.44 -19.89 -4.87
N PRO A 549 12.50 -18.94 -4.72
CA PRO A 549 11.53 -18.66 -5.76
C PRO A 549 12.20 -18.02 -6.98
N GLN A 550 11.60 -18.27 -8.15
CA GLN A 550 12.06 -17.67 -9.40
C GLN A 550 12.07 -16.13 -9.27
N GLY A 551 13.19 -15.52 -9.57
CA GLY A 551 13.41 -14.07 -9.44
C GLY A 551 14.10 -13.65 -8.14
N ALA A 552 14.01 -14.42 -7.04
CA ALA A 552 14.70 -14.09 -5.79
C ALA A 552 16.23 -14.27 -5.90
N GLU A 553 16.71 -15.19 -6.72
CA GLU A 553 18.16 -15.37 -6.97
C GLU A 553 18.81 -14.10 -7.55
N PHE A 554 18.05 -13.27 -8.26
CA PHE A 554 18.52 -11.97 -8.75
C PHE A 554 18.97 -11.07 -7.59
N LEU A 555 18.18 -11.01 -6.50
CA LEU A 555 18.51 -10.24 -5.30
C LEU A 555 19.78 -10.75 -4.64
N PHE A 556 19.93 -12.07 -4.57
CA PHE A 556 21.11 -12.71 -4.00
C PHE A 556 22.40 -12.39 -4.82
N THR A 557 22.29 -12.40 -6.15
CA THR A 557 23.40 -12.04 -7.05
C THR A 557 23.71 -10.54 -6.97
N LEU A 558 22.69 -9.70 -6.92
CA LEU A 558 22.83 -8.25 -6.82
C LEU A 558 23.55 -7.86 -5.51
N THR A 559 23.13 -8.42 -4.39
CA THR A 559 23.77 -8.16 -3.08
C THR A 559 25.18 -8.78 -3.01
N GLY A 560 25.42 -9.91 -3.65
CA GLY A 560 26.75 -10.48 -3.83
C GLY A 560 27.68 -9.50 -4.53
N ALA A 561 27.23 -8.84 -5.60
CA ALA A 561 28.02 -7.83 -6.29
C ALA A 561 28.37 -6.62 -5.41
N LEU A 562 27.44 -6.19 -4.54
CA LEU A 562 27.66 -5.07 -3.60
C LEU A 562 28.73 -5.39 -2.53
N VAL A 563 28.90 -6.67 -2.17
CA VAL A 563 29.92 -7.12 -1.20
C VAL A 563 31.19 -7.69 -1.84
N GLY A 564 31.38 -7.49 -3.14
CA GLY A 564 32.57 -7.93 -3.87
C GLY A 564 32.55 -9.39 -4.36
N GLU A 565 31.38 -10.02 -4.38
CA GLU A 565 31.15 -11.40 -4.82
C GLU A 565 30.21 -11.46 -6.05
N PRO A 566 30.56 -10.86 -7.20
CA PRO A 566 29.65 -10.64 -8.34
C PRO A 566 29.20 -11.92 -9.06
N THR A 567 29.87 -13.04 -8.82
CA THR A 567 29.53 -14.36 -9.41
C THR A 567 28.77 -15.26 -8.45
N ARG A 568 28.38 -14.76 -7.29
CA ARG A 568 27.66 -15.51 -6.28
C ARG A 568 26.29 -15.93 -6.79
N THR A 569 25.96 -17.24 -6.66
CA THR A 569 24.65 -17.80 -6.99
C THR A 569 24.08 -18.53 -5.78
N TRP A 570 22.75 -18.58 -5.67
CA TRP A 570 22.09 -19.29 -4.57
C TRP A 570 22.46 -20.78 -4.54
N ASN A 571 22.43 -21.43 -5.68
CA ASN A 571 22.83 -22.84 -5.78
C ASN A 571 24.32 -23.08 -5.50
N GLY A 572 25.20 -22.12 -5.82
CA GLY A 572 26.59 -22.15 -5.44
C GLY A 572 26.76 -22.11 -3.93
N TRP A 573 26.11 -21.17 -3.27
CA TRP A 573 26.13 -21.03 -1.82
C TRP A 573 25.57 -22.27 -1.11
N LEU A 574 24.47 -22.88 -1.57
CA LEU A 574 23.91 -24.12 -1.02
C LEU A 574 24.92 -25.28 -1.05
N LYS A 575 25.69 -25.41 -2.14
CA LYS A 575 26.74 -26.44 -2.23
C LYS A 575 27.86 -26.20 -1.23
N GLU A 576 28.28 -24.96 -1.03
CA GLU A 576 29.30 -24.59 -0.04
C GLU A 576 28.81 -24.88 1.38
N MET A 577 27.56 -24.49 1.71
CA MET A 577 26.93 -24.81 3.00
C MET A 577 26.89 -26.32 3.27
N ALA A 578 26.49 -27.11 2.28
CA ALA A 578 26.45 -28.57 2.40
C ALA A 578 27.86 -29.19 2.59
N ALA A 579 28.89 -28.59 2.00
CA ALA A 579 30.28 -29.02 2.17
C ALA A 579 30.84 -28.70 3.56
N LYS A 580 30.45 -27.57 4.17
CA LYS A 580 30.85 -27.17 5.54
C LYS A 580 30.22 -28.02 6.63
N LYS A 581 29.07 -28.65 6.39
CA LYS A 581 28.36 -29.54 7.34
C LYS A 581 28.87 -30.98 7.33
N LYS A 582 29.73 -31.36 6.38
CA LYS A 582 30.46 -32.65 6.33
C LYS A 582 31.82 -32.53 7.02
#